data_887ff52fe8221603ca7b3da3a89cb11f
#
_entry.id   887ff52fe8221603ca7b3da3a89cb11f
#
_cell.length_a   1.000
_cell.length_b   1.000
_cell.length_c   1.000
_cell.angle_alpha   90.00
_cell.angle_beta   90.00
_cell.angle_gamma   90.00
#
_symmetry.space_group_name_H-M   'P 1'
#
loop_
_entity.id
_entity.type
_entity.pdbx_description
1 polymer ?
#
loop_
_entity_poly.entity_id
_entity_poly.type
_entity_poly.pdbx_seq_one_letter_code
_entity_poly.pdbx_strand_id
1 'polypeptide(L)'
;NCNCHNLFTSFMIIDKYLANMNVGSRKEVHQLIKKGVVAVNGKTVKTPKEKINENDVVTVNGEEIAYQKYHYFLLNKPKGVLSATEDRSQKTVISLLDSQDQYQGIVPVGRLDKDTTGLLLLTNDGQLNHELLAPNKHVAKVYRAQIAGVADEETAKIFASGMTLGDGTKLKPAKLKILKQDRENATSEIEIEISEGKYHQIKRMFGAVGMKVTALDRRSMGNLH
;
A
#
# COMPACT_ATOMS: atom_id res chain seq x y z
N ASN A 1 -8.83 -14.92 14.92
CA ASN A 1 -9.50 -14.10 15.95
C ASN A 1 -8.48 -13.17 16.59
N CYS A 2 -8.11 -12.09 15.89
CA CYS A 2 -7.40 -10.97 16.49
C CYS A 2 -8.45 -9.96 16.93
N ASN A 3 -8.82 -10.00 18.21
CA ASN A 3 -9.55 -8.94 18.87
C ASN A 3 -8.61 -7.74 19.03
N CYS A 4 -8.50 -6.89 18.02
CA CYS A 4 -7.88 -5.57 18.16
C CYS A 4 -8.89 -4.60 18.77
N HIS A 5 -9.15 -4.79 20.07
CA HIS A 5 -9.91 -3.85 20.88
C HIS A 5 -8.98 -2.72 21.30
N ASN A 6 -8.86 -1.68 20.47
CA ASN A 6 -8.36 -0.39 20.90
C ASN A 6 -9.10 0.69 20.13
N LEU A 7 -10.31 0.91 20.53
CA LEU A 7 -11.19 1.83 19.86
C LEU A 7 -10.76 3.28 20.14
N PHE A 8 -10.74 3.70 21.35
CA PHE A 8 -10.20 4.99 21.80
C PHE A 8 -10.25 5.05 23.33
N THR A 9 -9.33 5.78 23.94
CA THR A 9 -9.04 5.70 25.38
C THR A 9 -9.99 6.48 26.28
N SER A 10 -10.90 7.33 25.76
CA SER A 10 -11.82 8.09 26.59
C SER A 10 -13.16 8.34 25.91
N PHE A 11 -13.20 9.23 24.96
CA PHE A 11 -14.39 9.55 24.17
C PHE A 11 -14.00 10.08 22.79
N MET A 12 -14.94 10.03 21.87
CA MET A 12 -14.80 10.63 20.54
C MET A 12 -16.02 11.51 20.26
N ILE A 13 -15.85 12.56 19.47
CA ILE A 13 -16.96 13.37 18.99
C ILE A 13 -17.64 12.67 17.83
N ILE A 14 -18.98 12.61 17.84
CA ILE A 14 -19.79 11.85 16.89
C ILE A 14 -19.52 12.22 15.43
N ASP A 15 -19.31 13.49 15.12
CA ASP A 15 -19.03 13.90 13.73
C ASP A 15 -17.68 13.38 13.23
N LYS A 16 -16.67 13.34 14.11
CA LYS A 16 -15.37 12.75 13.82
C LYS A 16 -15.47 11.23 13.65
N TYR A 17 -16.23 10.57 14.51
CA TYR A 17 -16.47 9.13 14.42
C TYR A 17 -17.04 8.75 13.05
N LEU A 18 -18.12 9.40 12.65
CA LEU A 18 -18.80 9.11 11.40
C LEU A 18 -17.97 9.47 10.16
N ALA A 19 -17.22 10.59 10.22
CA ALA A 19 -16.29 10.96 9.16
C ALA A 19 -15.14 9.95 9.04
N ASN A 20 -14.56 9.49 10.15
CA ASN A 20 -13.52 8.47 10.17
C ASN A 20 -14.01 7.13 9.62
N MET A 21 -15.30 6.80 9.80
CA MET A 21 -15.92 5.59 9.26
C MET A 21 -16.46 5.77 7.84
N ASN A 22 -16.06 6.85 7.18
CA ASN A 22 -16.39 7.15 5.79
C ASN A 22 -17.91 7.23 5.49
N VAL A 23 -18.69 7.59 6.49
CA VAL A 23 -20.13 7.84 6.35
C VAL A 23 -20.38 9.09 5.51
N GLY A 24 -19.47 10.05 5.56
CA GLY A 24 -19.49 11.27 4.78
C GLY A 24 -18.46 12.30 5.29
N SER A 25 -18.32 13.40 4.56
CA SER A 25 -17.58 14.56 5.06
C SER A 25 -18.26 15.11 6.32
N ARG A 26 -17.55 15.90 7.12
CA ARG A 26 -18.15 16.52 8.32
C ARG A 26 -19.41 17.31 7.99
N LYS A 27 -19.45 18.00 6.86
CA LYS A 27 -20.63 18.74 6.39
C LYS A 27 -21.81 17.79 6.11
N GLU A 28 -21.56 16.68 5.45
CA GLU A 28 -22.57 15.67 5.16
C GLU A 28 -23.07 14.97 6.43
N VAL A 29 -22.16 14.65 7.36
CA VAL A 29 -22.50 14.09 8.67
C VAL A 29 -23.37 15.06 9.48
N HIS A 30 -23.08 16.36 9.47
CA HIS A 30 -23.92 17.37 10.12
C HIS A 30 -25.33 17.40 9.51
N GLN A 31 -25.47 17.21 8.20
CA GLN A 31 -26.77 17.10 7.54
C GLN A 31 -27.55 15.83 7.97
N LEU A 32 -26.87 14.71 8.11
CA LEU A 32 -27.48 13.46 8.61
C LEU A 32 -27.98 13.62 10.05
N ILE A 33 -27.20 14.27 10.91
CA ILE A 33 -27.61 14.57 12.29
C ILE A 33 -28.83 15.49 12.30
N LYS A 34 -28.83 16.53 11.48
CA LYS A 34 -29.97 17.46 11.34
C LYS A 34 -31.24 16.75 10.84
N LYS A 35 -31.10 15.76 9.98
CA LYS A 35 -32.22 14.93 9.50
C LYS A 35 -32.75 13.96 10.54
N GLY A 36 -32.07 13.79 11.67
CA GLY A 36 -32.49 12.91 12.77
C GLY A 36 -32.28 11.42 12.49
N VAL A 37 -31.42 11.06 11.55
CA VAL A 37 -31.16 9.65 11.16
C VAL A 37 -29.96 9.04 11.90
N VAL A 38 -29.27 9.79 12.72
CA VAL A 38 -28.14 9.34 13.53
C VAL A 38 -28.60 9.11 14.98
N ALA A 39 -28.28 7.94 15.52
CA ALA A 39 -28.61 7.59 16.90
C ALA A 39 -27.41 6.96 17.61
N VAL A 40 -27.36 7.15 18.92
CA VAL A 40 -26.42 6.50 19.84
C VAL A 40 -27.22 5.76 20.90
N ASN A 41 -27.01 4.45 21.02
CA ASN A 41 -27.77 3.56 21.90
C ASN A 41 -29.29 3.73 21.75
N GLY A 42 -29.76 3.88 20.51
CA GLY A 42 -31.16 4.06 20.16
C GLY A 42 -31.73 5.47 20.38
N LYS A 43 -30.94 6.42 20.90
CA LYS A 43 -31.36 7.80 21.08
C LYS A 43 -30.85 8.67 19.94
N THR A 44 -31.76 9.45 19.34
CA THR A 44 -31.41 10.35 18.24
C THR A 44 -30.42 11.42 18.71
N VAL A 45 -29.34 11.57 17.97
CA VAL A 45 -28.29 12.58 18.20
C VAL A 45 -28.83 13.97 17.83
N LYS A 46 -28.64 14.95 18.71
CA LYS A 46 -29.11 16.33 18.52
C LYS A 46 -28.01 17.31 18.10
N THR A 47 -26.77 16.99 18.38
CA THR A 47 -25.63 17.86 18.08
C THR A 47 -24.45 17.09 17.51
N PRO A 48 -23.75 17.64 16.50
CA PRO A 48 -22.55 16.99 15.95
C PRO A 48 -21.36 16.95 16.92
N LYS A 49 -21.45 17.66 18.06
CA LYS A 49 -20.42 17.68 19.11
C LYS A 49 -20.69 16.66 20.22
N GLU A 50 -21.70 15.81 20.10
CA GLU A 50 -22.00 14.79 21.09
C GLU A 50 -20.82 13.85 21.30
N LYS A 51 -20.51 13.58 22.56
CA LYS A 51 -19.41 12.68 22.96
C LYS A 51 -19.94 11.25 23.01
N ILE A 52 -19.20 10.33 22.45
CA ILE A 52 -19.48 8.90 22.47
C ILE A 52 -18.31 8.14 23.07
N ASN A 53 -18.62 7.05 23.76
CA ASN A 53 -17.64 6.14 24.37
C ASN A 53 -17.45 4.89 23.48
N GLU A 54 -16.41 4.13 23.75
CA GLU A 54 -16.08 2.93 22.96
C GLU A 54 -17.16 1.84 22.93
N ASN A 55 -17.99 1.77 23.97
CA ASN A 55 -19.08 0.78 24.09
C ASN A 55 -20.42 1.28 23.53
N ASP A 56 -20.47 2.54 23.09
CA ASP A 56 -21.70 3.09 22.52
C ASP A 56 -21.97 2.52 21.13
N VAL A 57 -23.23 2.19 20.87
CA VAL A 57 -23.69 1.69 19.56
C VAL A 57 -24.18 2.88 18.75
N VAL A 58 -23.46 3.21 17.69
CA VAL A 58 -23.80 4.28 16.76
C VAL A 58 -24.51 3.71 15.56
N THR A 59 -25.66 4.26 15.20
CA THR A 59 -26.42 3.87 14.00
C THR A 59 -26.69 5.07 13.11
N VAL A 60 -26.75 4.82 11.81
CA VAL A 60 -27.17 5.75 10.78
C VAL A 60 -28.24 5.08 9.93
N ASN A 61 -29.42 5.68 9.81
CA ASN A 61 -30.57 5.06 9.16
C ASN A 61 -30.90 3.65 9.70
N GLY A 62 -30.66 3.40 10.99
CA GLY A 62 -30.88 2.10 11.61
C GLY A 62 -29.75 1.08 11.43
N GLU A 63 -28.75 1.37 10.61
CA GLU A 63 -27.58 0.49 10.42
C GLU A 63 -26.47 0.86 11.38
N GLU A 64 -25.90 -0.15 12.04
CA GLU A 64 -24.79 0.04 12.96
C GLU A 64 -23.50 0.41 12.20
N ILE A 65 -22.83 1.48 12.69
CA ILE A 65 -21.53 1.91 12.22
C ILE A 65 -20.51 1.55 13.30
N ALA A 66 -19.93 0.36 13.19
CA ALA A 66 -18.88 -0.10 14.11
C ALA A 66 -17.57 0.65 13.85
N TYR A 67 -16.91 1.13 14.93
CA TYR A 67 -15.63 1.84 14.78
C TYR A 67 -14.50 0.86 14.49
N GLN A 68 -13.73 1.16 13.44
CA GLN A 68 -12.50 0.45 13.10
C GLN A 68 -11.41 1.50 12.85
N LYS A 69 -10.39 1.49 13.69
CA LYS A 69 -9.30 2.48 13.65
C LYS A 69 -8.42 2.32 12.41
N TYR A 70 -8.06 1.08 12.08
CA TYR A 70 -7.16 0.77 10.98
C TYR A 70 -7.85 -0.04 9.90
N HIS A 71 -7.54 0.32 8.66
CA HIS A 71 -8.02 -0.37 7.47
C HIS A 71 -6.82 -0.81 6.64
N TYR A 72 -6.92 -2.00 6.05
CA TYR A 72 -5.86 -2.61 5.25
C TYR A 72 -6.44 -3.14 3.96
N PHE A 73 -5.86 -2.72 2.82
CA PHE A 73 -6.23 -3.21 1.51
C PHE A 73 -5.00 -3.71 0.80
N LEU A 74 -5.05 -4.95 0.33
CA LEU A 74 -4.00 -5.52 -0.50
C LEU A 74 -4.41 -5.39 -1.95
N LEU A 75 -3.67 -4.58 -2.69
CA LEU A 75 -3.94 -4.26 -4.07
C LEU A 75 -2.98 -5.02 -4.98
N ASN A 76 -3.50 -5.60 -6.06
CA ASN A 76 -2.69 -5.95 -7.23
C ASN A 76 -2.66 -4.72 -8.15
N LYS A 77 -1.64 -3.88 -7.97
CA LYS A 77 -1.55 -2.60 -8.69
C LYS A 77 -1.45 -2.84 -10.20
N PRO A 78 -2.34 -2.27 -11.01
CA PRO A 78 -2.23 -2.32 -12.45
C PRO A 78 -1.16 -1.37 -12.98
N LYS A 79 -0.73 -1.58 -14.22
CA LYS A 79 0.13 -0.67 -14.96
C LYS A 79 -0.60 0.66 -15.22
N GLY A 80 0.13 1.75 -15.22
CA GLY A 80 -0.40 3.07 -15.60
C GLY A 80 -1.02 3.88 -14.45
N VAL A 81 -0.96 3.36 -13.21
CA VAL A 81 -1.53 4.01 -12.02
C VAL A 81 -0.42 4.44 -11.08
N LEU A 82 -0.56 5.63 -10.50
CA LEU A 82 0.42 6.20 -9.57
C LEU A 82 0.26 5.63 -8.16
N SER A 83 1.40 5.34 -7.52
CA SER A 83 1.47 5.05 -6.07
C SER A 83 1.42 6.35 -5.26
N ALA A 84 0.28 7.03 -5.33
CA ALA A 84 0.03 8.30 -4.64
C ALA A 84 -1.39 8.29 -4.07
N THR A 85 -1.65 9.17 -3.12
CA THR A 85 -2.98 9.33 -2.52
C THR A 85 -3.92 10.06 -3.48
N GLU A 86 -3.42 11.12 -4.10
CA GLU A 86 -4.17 11.93 -5.07
C GLU A 86 -3.25 12.47 -6.16
N ASP A 87 -3.82 12.77 -7.30
CA ASP A 87 -3.16 13.47 -8.41
C ASP A 87 -4.20 14.25 -9.21
N ARG A 88 -3.79 15.39 -9.79
CA ARG A 88 -4.72 16.28 -10.52
C ARG A 88 -5.17 15.74 -11.87
N SER A 89 -4.38 14.89 -12.50
CA SER A 89 -4.59 14.45 -13.88
C SER A 89 -4.51 12.94 -14.10
N GLN A 90 -3.93 12.20 -13.16
CA GLN A 90 -3.66 10.79 -13.31
C GLN A 90 -4.38 9.95 -12.24
N LYS A 91 -4.76 8.73 -12.62
CA LYS A 91 -5.31 7.77 -11.67
C LYS A 91 -4.27 7.38 -10.63
N THR A 92 -4.72 7.31 -9.38
CA THR A 92 -3.91 6.86 -8.25
C THR A 92 -4.42 5.53 -7.72
N VAL A 93 -3.59 4.86 -6.90
CA VAL A 93 -3.98 3.59 -6.26
C VAL A 93 -5.18 3.75 -5.35
N ILE A 94 -5.35 4.90 -4.71
CA ILE A 94 -6.54 5.17 -3.87
C ILE A 94 -7.81 5.26 -4.71
N SER A 95 -7.74 5.83 -5.92
CA SER A 95 -8.88 5.93 -6.81
C SER A 95 -9.40 4.58 -7.34
N LEU A 96 -8.65 3.51 -7.13
CA LEU A 96 -9.04 2.13 -7.47
C LEU A 96 -9.92 1.48 -6.39
N LEU A 97 -9.92 2.00 -5.17
CA LEU A 97 -10.82 1.55 -4.12
C LEU A 97 -12.24 2.05 -4.39
N ASP A 98 -13.23 1.24 -4.03
CA ASP A 98 -14.61 1.70 -4.01
C ASP A 98 -14.74 2.90 -3.06
N SER A 99 -15.66 3.82 -3.34
CA SER A 99 -15.80 5.05 -2.56
C SER A 99 -16.03 4.80 -1.07
N GLN A 100 -16.72 3.73 -0.73
CA GLN A 100 -16.97 3.28 0.66
C GLN A 100 -15.70 2.84 1.39
N ASP A 101 -14.65 2.43 0.65
CA ASP A 101 -13.38 1.95 1.18
C ASP A 101 -12.30 3.04 1.20
N GLN A 102 -12.60 4.22 0.68
CA GLN A 102 -11.67 5.36 0.68
C GLN A 102 -11.69 6.09 2.03
N TYR A 103 -11.30 5.38 3.08
CA TYR A 103 -11.21 5.95 4.43
C TYR A 103 -10.16 7.05 4.51
N GLN A 104 -10.39 8.02 5.39
CA GLN A 104 -9.44 9.10 5.63
C GLN A 104 -8.09 8.54 6.10
N GLY A 105 -7.01 9.06 5.54
CA GLY A 105 -5.65 8.70 5.94
C GLY A 105 -5.11 7.42 5.29
N ILE A 106 -5.85 6.74 4.43
CA ILE A 106 -5.34 5.61 3.64
C ILE A 106 -4.29 6.10 2.67
N VAL A 107 -3.11 5.48 2.74
CA VAL A 107 -1.97 5.77 1.88
C VAL A 107 -1.33 4.47 1.40
N PRO A 108 -0.63 4.46 0.26
CA PRO A 108 0.15 3.30 -0.14
C PRO A 108 1.37 3.11 0.77
N VAL A 109 1.66 1.86 1.10
CA VAL A 109 2.87 1.46 1.83
C VAL A 109 4.00 1.28 0.83
N GLY A 110 4.82 2.31 0.71
CA GLY A 110 5.85 2.40 -0.31
C GLY A 110 5.28 2.78 -1.68
N ARG A 111 6.14 2.70 -2.66
CA ARG A 111 5.83 3.12 -4.02
C ARG A 111 6.29 2.07 -5.01
N LEU A 112 5.40 1.72 -5.92
CA LEU A 112 5.74 1.07 -7.17
C LEU A 112 5.72 2.12 -8.28
N ASP A 113 6.63 2.02 -9.23
CA ASP A 113 6.64 2.89 -10.39
C ASP A 113 5.33 2.76 -11.17
N LYS A 114 4.99 3.78 -11.95
CA LYS A 114 3.75 3.80 -12.74
C LYS A 114 3.58 2.57 -13.62
N ASP A 115 4.66 2.07 -14.20
CA ASP A 115 4.69 0.91 -15.08
C ASP A 115 4.95 -0.42 -14.36
N THR A 116 5.23 -0.41 -13.07
CA THR A 116 5.38 -1.60 -12.23
C THR A 116 4.02 -2.04 -11.72
N THR A 117 3.80 -3.35 -11.77
CA THR A 117 2.56 -4.00 -11.29
C THR A 117 2.80 -4.78 -10.01
N GLY A 118 1.72 -5.30 -9.43
CA GLY A 118 1.78 -6.28 -8.37
C GLY A 118 1.39 -5.74 -7.00
N LEU A 119 1.85 -6.44 -5.99
CA LEU A 119 1.42 -6.29 -4.61
C LEU A 119 1.76 -4.92 -4.03
N LEU A 120 0.72 -4.21 -3.57
CA LEU A 120 0.82 -2.95 -2.86
C LEU A 120 -0.19 -2.90 -1.72
N LEU A 121 0.29 -2.67 -0.50
CA LEU A 121 -0.58 -2.49 0.67
C LEU A 121 -1.01 -1.03 0.75
N LEU A 122 -2.30 -0.81 1.01
CA LEU A 122 -2.89 0.49 1.32
C LEU A 122 -3.41 0.46 2.75
N THR A 123 -3.05 1.42 3.57
CA THR A 123 -3.47 1.46 4.98
C THR A 123 -3.37 2.86 5.57
N ASN A 124 -4.12 3.09 6.64
CA ASN A 124 -3.97 4.24 7.53
C ASN A 124 -3.18 3.89 8.83
N ASP A 125 -2.63 2.68 8.92
CA ASP A 125 -1.76 2.26 10.03
C ASP A 125 -0.34 2.79 9.81
N GLY A 126 -0.06 3.97 10.35
CA GLY A 126 1.23 4.63 10.19
C GLY A 126 2.39 3.87 10.84
N GLN A 127 2.14 3.14 11.92
CA GLN A 127 3.19 2.33 12.56
C GLN A 127 3.60 1.16 11.67
N LEU A 128 2.63 0.39 11.16
CA LEU A 128 2.91 -0.70 10.23
C LEU A 128 3.61 -0.19 8.96
N ASN A 129 3.14 0.93 8.41
CA ASN A 129 3.78 1.56 7.26
C ASN A 129 5.26 1.86 7.52
N HIS A 130 5.56 2.47 8.66
CA HIS A 130 6.94 2.76 9.06
C HIS A 130 7.77 1.48 9.23
N GLU A 131 7.25 0.46 9.88
CA GLU A 131 7.97 -0.81 10.09
C GLU A 131 8.27 -1.54 8.77
N LEU A 132 7.35 -1.51 7.82
CA LEU A 132 7.55 -2.15 6.51
C LEU A 132 8.54 -1.40 5.61
N LEU A 133 8.66 -0.08 5.75
CA LEU A 133 9.48 0.77 4.89
C LEU A 133 10.82 1.18 5.50
N ALA A 134 11.00 1.04 6.82
CA ALA A 134 12.22 1.46 7.49
C ALA A 134 13.43 0.69 6.96
N PRO A 135 14.50 1.38 6.49
CA PRO A 135 15.66 0.73 5.88
C PRO A 135 16.37 -0.25 6.80
N ASN A 136 16.35 -0.02 8.11
CA ASN A 136 16.96 -0.89 9.11
C ASN A 136 16.21 -2.19 9.36
N LYS A 137 14.98 -2.31 8.92
CA LYS A 137 14.16 -3.54 9.02
C LYS A 137 14.44 -4.53 7.90
N HIS A 138 15.06 -4.10 6.81
CA HIS A 138 15.46 -4.95 5.69
C HIS A 138 14.35 -5.88 5.17
N VAL A 139 13.13 -5.39 5.11
CA VAL A 139 11.99 -6.18 4.66
C VAL A 139 12.21 -6.65 3.22
N ALA A 140 12.24 -7.96 3.03
CA ALA A 140 12.45 -8.55 1.71
C ALA A 140 11.29 -8.28 0.77
N LYS A 141 11.61 -7.97 -0.48
CA LYS A 141 10.64 -7.77 -1.56
C LYS A 141 11.04 -8.66 -2.72
N VAL A 142 10.11 -9.43 -3.22
CA VAL A 142 10.33 -10.33 -4.36
C VAL A 142 9.58 -9.80 -5.57
N TYR A 143 10.30 -9.72 -6.69
CA TYR A 143 9.78 -9.28 -7.98
C TYR A 143 9.98 -10.35 -9.03
N ARG A 144 9.04 -10.45 -9.96
CA ARG A 144 9.25 -11.09 -11.26
C ARG A 144 9.44 -10.03 -12.33
N ALA A 145 10.34 -10.31 -13.26
CA ALA A 145 10.63 -9.39 -14.34
C ALA A 145 10.84 -10.10 -15.66
N GLN A 146 10.43 -9.43 -16.73
CA GLN A 146 10.82 -9.75 -18.09
C GLN A 146 12.02 -8.88 -18.46
N ILE A 147 13.03 -9.50 -19.01
CA ILE A 147 14.32 -8.88 -19.31
C ILE A 147 14.61 -8.96 -20.80
N ALA A 148 14.95 -7.84 -21.43
CA ALA A 148 15.61 -7.81 -22.72
C ALA A 148 17.10 -8.00 -22.47
N GLY A 149 17.57 -9.20 -22.75
CA GLY A 149 18.91 -9.70 -22.46
C GLY A 149 18.83 -11.11 -21.88
N VAL A 150 19.94 -11.82 -21.89
CA VAL A 150 20.05 -13.17 -21.34
C VAL A 150 20.73 -13.06 -19.97
N ALA A 151 19.92 -13.04 -18.91
CA ALA A 151 20.43 -13.13 -17.55
C ALA A 151 20.88 -14.57 -17.26
N ASP A 152 22.04 -14.72 -16.65
CA ASP A 152 22.70 -16.00 -16.38
C ASP A 152 23.31 -16.05 -14.98
N GLU A 153 24.06 -17.13 -14.69
CA GLU A 153 24.72 -17.31 -13.39
C GLU A 153 25.72 -16.21 -13.07
N GLU A 154 26.40 -15.64 -14.08
CA GLU A 154 27.31 -14.51 -13.86
C GLU A 154 26.54 -13.26 -13.42
N THR A 155 25.39 -12.98 -14.02
CA THR A 155 24.50 -11.92 -13.59
C THR A 155 24.07 -12.12 -12.13
N ALA A 156 23.69 -13.34 -11.77
CA ALA A 156 23.31 -13.70 -10.40
C ALA A 156 24.45 -13.48 -9.40
N LYS A 157 25.68 -13.81 -9.74
CA LYS A 157 26.87 -13.58 -8.91
C LYS A 157 27.16 -12.09 -8.71
N ILE A 158 27.05 -11.30 -9.77
CA ILE A 158 27.21 -9.84 -9.70
C ILE A 158 26.20 -9.24 -8.72
N PHE A 159 24.94 -9.62 -8.82
CA PHE A 159 23.88 -9.12 -7.95
C PHE A 159 24.04 -9.59 -6.50
N ALA A 160 24.50 -10.83 -6.29
CA ALA A 160 24.73 -11.40 -4.97
C ALA A 160 25.92 -10.76 -4.23
N SER A 161 26.89 -10.21 -4.96
CA SER A 161 28.05 -9.54 -4.36
C SER A 161 27.74 -8.13 -3.82
N GLY A 162 26.59 -7.57 -4.16
CA GLY A 162 26.30 -6.16 -3.98
C GLY A 162 27.05 -5.32 -5.00
N MET A 163 26.33 -4.54 -5.78
CA MET A 163 26.94 -3.76 -6.84
C MET A 163 26.96 -2.26 -6.51
N THR A 164 27.86 -1.55 -7.16
CA THR A 164 27.89 -0.08 -7.15
C THR A 164 27.42 0.40 -8.52
N LEU A 165 26.38 1.23 -8.55
CA LEU A 165 25.87 1.81 -9.79
C LEU A 165 26.80 2.93 -10.30
N GLY A 166 26.61 3.31 -11.57
CA GLY A 166 27.46 4.31 -12.23
C GLY A 166 27.49 5.68 -11.56
N ASP A 167 26.46 6.04 -10.78
CA ASP A 167 26.40 7.26 -9.98
C ASP A 167 27.02 7.13 -8.57
N GLY A 168 27.66 5.99 -8.27
CA GLY A 168 28.26 5.70 -6.98
C GLY A 168 27.29 5.11 -5.94
N THR A 169 26.02 4.91 -6.28
CA THR A 169 25.05 4.28 -5.37
C THR A 169 25.45 2.84 -5.06
N LYS A 170 25.72 2.55 -3.79
CA LYS A 170 26.02 1.21 -3.31
C LYS A 170 24.74 0.46 -3.00
N LEU A 171 24.61 -0.73 -3.57
CA LEU A 171 23.45 -1.62 -3.38
C LEU A 171 23.84 -2.79 -2.48
N LYS A 172 22.86 -3.24 -1.70
CA LYS A 172 23.00 -4.46 -0.90
C LYS A 172 22.96 -5.69 -1.81
N PRO A 173 23.51 -6.83 -1.38
CA PRO A 173 23.35 -8.09 -2.08
C PRO A 173 21.89 -8.40 -2.40
N ALA A 174 21.64 -8.86 -3.62
CA ALA A 174 20.33 -9.29 -4.08
C ALA A 174 20.40 -10.75 -4.55
N LYS A 175 19.28 -11.48 -4.42
CA LYS A 175 19.18 -12.85 -4.85
C LYS A 175 18.46 -12.90 -6.19
N LEU A 176 19.14 -13.31 -7.23
CA LEU A 176 18.59 -13.47 -8.57
C LEU A 176 18.38 -14.95 -8.88
N LYS A 177 17.17 -15.29 -9.31
CA LYS A 177 16.81 -16.62 -9.82
C LYS A 177 16.40 -16.51 -11.27
N ILE A 178 17.04 -17.27 -12.14
CA ILE A 178 16.69 -17.35 -13.54
C ILE A 178 15.54 -18.35 -13.69
N LEU A 179 14.38 -17.89 -14.18
CA LEU A 179 13.22 -18.74 -14.38
C LEU A 179 13.18 -19.29 -15.81
N LYS A 180 13.55 -18.46 -16.79
CA LYS A 180 13.56 -18.82 -18.20
C LYS A 180 14.61 -18.01 -18.95
N GLN A 181 15.29 -18.66 -19.89
CA GLN A 181 16.17 -18.01 -20.86
C GLN A 181 15.70 -18.31 -22.27
N ASP A 182 15.69 -17.30 -23.12
CA ASP A 182 15.51 -17.43 -24.56
C ASP A 182 16.70 -16.78 -25.25
N ARG A 183 17.69 -17.61 -25.61
CA ARG A 183 18.94 -17.13 -26.23
C ARG A 183 18.71 -16.67 -27.66
N GLU A 184 17.75 -17.26 -28.36
CA GLU A 184 17.43 -16.92 -29.75
C GLU A 184 16.85 -15.49 -29.82
N ASN A 185 15.91 -15.17 -28.95
CA ASN A 185 15.30 -13.84 -28.90
C ASN A 185 16.00 -12.88 -27.92
N ALA A 186 17.08 -13.32 -27.28
CA ALA A 186 17.82 -12.54 -26.29
C ALA A 186 16.92 -11.96 -25.17
N THR A 187 16.08 -12.81 -24.56
CA THR A 187 15.19 -12.46 -23.46
C THR A 187 15.33 -13.44 -22.31
N SER A 188 14.94 -13.02 -21.13
CA SER A 188 14.84 -13.88 -19.95
C SER A 188 13.71 -13.46 -19.03
N GLU A 189 13.25 -14.41 -18.24
CA GLU A 189 12.34 -14.19 -17.13
C GLU A 189 13.05 -14.54 -15.84
N ILE A 190 12.98 -13.64 -14.86
CA ILE A 190 13.71 -13.78 -13.62
C ILE A 190 12.82 -13.47 -12.41
N GLU A 191 13.28 -13.97 -11.26
CA GLU A 191 12.79 -13.56 -9.96
C GLU A 191 13.95 -12.94 -9.19
N ILE A 192 13.72 -11.80 -8.54
CA ILE A 192 14.75 -11.11 -7.77
C ILE A 192 14.20 -10.72 -6.41
N GLU A 193 14.98 -11.03 -5.36
CA GLU A 193 14.72 -10.58 -3.98
C GLU A 193 15.70 -9.48 -3.61
N ILE A 194 15.17 -8.36 -3.16
CA ILE A 194 15.93 -7.24 -2.61
C ILE A 194 15.41 -6.89 -1.21
N SER A 195 16.29 -6.36 -0.34
CA SER A 195 15.96 -5.93 1.02
C SER A 195 16.03 -4.41 1.22
N GLU A 196 16.00 -3.68 0.14
CA GLU A 196 16.01 -2.22 0.09
C GLU A 196 15.09 -1.74 -1.05
N GLY A 197 14.96 -0.45 -1.26
CA GLY A 197 14.08 0.08 -2.30
C GLY A 197 14.57 1.42 -2.82
N LYS A 198 15.76 1.44 -3.44
CA LYS A 198 16.32 2.65 -4.04
C LYS A 198 15.62 2.98 -5.36
N TYR A 199 15.70 4.23 -5.75
CA TYR A 199 15.07 4.74 -6.97
C TYR A 199 15.38 3.88 -8.19
N HIS A 200 14.35 3.33 -8.82
CA HIS A 200 14.41 2.45 -9.99
C HIS A 200 15.48 1.34 -9.86
N GLN A 201 15.63 0.79 -8.67
CA GLN A 201 16.78 -0.06 -8.32
C GLN A 201 16.95 -1.25 -9.27
N ILE A 202 15.91 -2.06 -9.48
CA ILE A 202 16.00 -3.27 -10.30
C ILE A 202 16.28 -2.90 -11.76
N LYS A 203 15.63 -1.89 -12.29
CA LYS A 203 15.89 -1.38 -13.64
C LYS A 203 17.34 -0.93 -13.82
N ARG A 204 17.88 -0.23 -12.82
CA ARG A 204 19.26 0.25 -12.85
C ARG A 204 20.27 -0.86 -12.66
N MET A 205 19.97 -1.88 -11.88
CA MET A 205 20.82 -3.06 -11.72
C MET A 205 21.00 -3.80 -13.06
N PHE A 206 19.90 -4.09 -13.74
CA PHE A 206 19.97 -4.72 -15.06
C PHE A 206 20.62 -3.81 -16.10
N GLY A 207 20.35 -2.52 -16.08
CA GLY A 207 21.02 -1.55 -16.94
C GLY A 207 22.54 -1.54 -16.79
N ALA A 208 23.05 -1.70 -15.57
CA ALA A 208 24.47 -1.75 -15.28
C ALA A 208 25.19 -3.00 -15.86
N VAL A 209 24.45 -4.05 -16.16
CA VAL A 209 24.96 -5.26 -16.83
C VAL A 209 24.50 -5.35 -18.32
N GLY A 210 24.08 -4.24 -18.90
CA GLY A 210 23.75 -4.13 -20.32
C GLY A 210 22.40 -4.71 -20.71
N MET A 211 21.48 -4.87 -19.76
CA MET A 211 20.13 -5.42 -19.99
C MET A 211 19.05 -4.40 -19.64
N LYS A 212 17.83 -4.66 -20.12
CA LYS A 212 16.68 -3.79 -19.87
C LYS A 212 15.53 -4.57 -19.27
N VAL A 213 14.96 -4.06 -18.18
CA VAL A 213 13.69 -4.56 -17.61
C VAL A 213 12.54 -4.07 -18.49
N THR A 214 11.79 -4.98 -19.09
CA THR A 214 10.65 -4.68 -19.96
C THR A 214 9.30 -4.80 -19.25
N ALA A 215 9.23 -5.61 -18.19
CA ALA A 215 8.08 -5.69 -17.29
C ALA A 215 8.57 -6.04 -15.89
N LEU A 216 7.94 -5.46 -14.88
CA LEU A 216 8.30 -5.66 -13.47
C LEU A 216 7.03 -5.81 -12.65
N ASP A 217 6.95 -6.87 -11.84
CA ASP A 217 5.81 -7.21 -11.02
C ASP A 217 6.25 -7.61 -9.61
N ARG A 218 5.77 -6.88 -8.58
CA ARG A 218 6.08 -7.24 -7.20
C ARG A 218 5.17 -8.37 -6.72
N ARG A 219 5.77 -9.48 -6.33
CA ARG A 219 5.06 -10.69 -5.89
C ARG A 219 4.85 -10.75 -4.38
N SER A 220 5.80 -10.21 -3.61
CA SER A 220 5.71 -10.23 -2.16
C SER A 220 6.46 -9.06 -1.52
N MET A 221 6.07 -8.75 -0.28
CA MET A 221 6.77 -7.83 0.62
C MET A 221 6.67 -8.38 2.04
N GLY A 222 7.79 -8.82 2.62
CA GLY A 222 7.77 -9.55 3.87
C GLY A 222 6.91 -10.80 3.78
N ASN A 223 5.94 -10.94 4.68
CA ASN A 223 5.00 -12.07 4.70
C ASN A 223 3.74 -11.86 3.83
N LEU A 224 3.61 -10.71 3.17
CA LEU A 224 2.51 -10.42 2.25
C LEU A 224 2.81 -10.95 0.85
N HIS A 225 1.89 -11.69 0.27
CA HIS A 225 2.00 -12.26 -1.09
C HIS A 225 0.64 -12.57 -1.73
#